data_d1564437322664337b079f0e6264d4a7
#
_entry.id   d1564437322664337b079f0e6264d4a7
#
_cell.length_a   1.000
_cell.length_b   1.000
_cell.length_c   1.000
_cell.angle_alpha   90.00
_cell.angle_beta   90.00
_cell.angle_gamma   90.00
#
_symmetry.space_group_name_H-M   'P 1'
#
loop_
_entity.id
_entity.type
_entity.pdbx_description
1 polymer ?
#
loop_
_entity_poly.entity_id
_entity_poly.type
_entity_poly.pdbx_seq_one_letter_code
_entity_poly.pdbx_strand_id
1 'polypeptide(L)'
;MKKKLLAAALALGSATVPALAQSGLQIYGSVDAGVDYISNAGGSHMTAVNTGRRSPDRFGFRGLEDLGGDLAAFFRLENGFSLDTGAQTSPTAYFNRYSLVGLQSRGLGSVSLGHMPDFMYEYMAPLSNAVPGLSASFNPGNLDNLANQFQFDNAVKVETAEFAGFQAGAMYGMGEVANHGTANDRRALGAQYNNGPLRVGAAYSLIHGRTVDVRGLFGVTSLFGQNIAPGAMFNASRYRSQGLGASYAIGRFTPHVLVTDVSIGNAVGRTSEHNLMAGVNIDPLGDHLNVIGISGGRSTFGDRTFNQVNLFASHLLSKRTQVYVGLNHQRAKGDGTTAGLFGYARSSDDSQTVFRVGFQNTF
;
A
#
# COMPACT_ATOMS: atom_id res chain seq x y z
N MET A 1 32.59 -15.04 76.48
CA MET A 1 33.26 -14.36 75.38
C MET A 1 32.58 -14.74 74.07
N LYS A 2 31.69 -13.91 73.61
CA LYS A 2 30.96 -14.13 72.35
C LYS A 2 31.10 -12.90 71.46
N LYS A 3 31.86 -13.06 70.34
CA LYS A 3 32.06 -12.01 69.36
C LYS A 3 30.75 -11.82 68.57
N LYS A 4 30.17 -10.61 68.65
CA LYS A 4 29.09 -10.21 67.76
C LYS A 4 29.67 -9.64 66.48
N LEU A 5 29.51 -10.36 65.40
CA LEU A 5 29.76 -9.87 64.05
C LEU A 5 28.58 -9.00 63.59
N LEU A 6 28.87 -7.74 63.32
CA LEU A 6 27.93 -6.77 62.72
C LEU A 6 27.90 -7.08 61.23
N ALA A 7 26.82 -7.62 60.72
CA ALA A 7 26.56 -7.71 59.27
C ALA A 7 25.94 -6.39 58.83
N ALA A 8 26.72 -5.55 58.15
CA ALA A 8 26.24 -4.40 57.41
C ALA A 8 25.58 -4.91 56.12
N ALA A 9 24.28 -4.94 56.07
CA ALA A 9 23.55 -5.18 54.85
C ALA A 9 23.64 -3.91 53.99
N LEU A 10 24.47 -3.93 52.94
CA LEU A 10 24.41 -2.97 51.83
C LEU A 10 23.08 -3.21 51.11
N ALA A 11 22.08 -2.39 51.39
CA ALA A 11 20.95 -2.21 50.52
C ALA A 11 21.40 -1.46 49.27
N LEU A 12 21.86 -2.18 48.25
CA LEU A 12 21.93 -1.69 46.89
C LEU A 12 20.49 -1.48 46.43
N GLY A 13 20.00 -0.25 46.61
CA GLY A 13 18.82 0.22 45.93
C GLY A 13 19.02 0.05 44.42
N SER A 14 18.43 -1.01 43.85
CA SER A 14 18.21 -1.10 42.41
C SER A 14 17.33 0.08 42.02
N ALA A 15 17.97 1.21 41.70
CA ALA A 15 17.32 2.24 40.94
C ALA A 15 16.96 1.57 39.60
N THR A 16 15.69 1.19 39.47
CA THR A 16 15.11 0.90 38.16
C THR A 16 15.19 2.20 37.39
N VAL A 17 16.24 2.36 36.62
CA VAL A 17 16.33 3.38 35.59
C VAL A 17 15.09 3.10 34.71
N PRO A 18 14.10 4.01 34.62
CA PRO A 18 13.04 3.83 33.66
C PRO A 18 13.75 3.63 32.33
N ALA A 19 13.39 2.57 31.61
CA ALA A 19 13.83 2.41 30.23
C ALA A 19 13.31 3.63 29.49
N LEU A 20 14.14 4.65 29.38
CA LEU A 20 13.88 5.83 28.55
C LEU A 20 13.58 5.25 27.16
N ALA A 21 12.45 5.57 26.61
CA ALA A 21 12.14 5.24 25.21
C ALA A 21 13.32 5.79 24.43
N GLN A 22 14.12 4.89 23.87
CA GLN A 22 15.43 5.23 23.32
C GLN A 22 15.16 6.09 22.07
N SER A 23 15.36 7.40 22.21
CA SER A 23 15.41 8.32 21.08
C SER A 23 16.40 7.75 20.07
N GLY A 24 15.96 7.42 18.87
CA GLY A 24 16.82 6.73 17.93
C GLY A 24 16.48 7.03 16.49
N LEU A 25 17.54 7.17 15.69
CA LEU A 25 17.46 7.15 14.24
C LEU A 25 17.58 5.71 13.75
N GLN A 26 16.65 5.27 12.94
CA GLN A 26 16.69 3.98 12.26
C GLN A 26 16.76 4.16 10.76
N ILE A 27 17.71 3.48 10.13
CA ILE A 27 17.75 3.25 8.67
C ILE A 27 17.00 1.97 8.41
N TYR A 28 16.14 1.95 7.41
CA TYR A 28 15.35 0.78 7.03
C TYR A 28 15.12 0.75 5.52
N GLY A 29 14.77 -0.42 4.99
CA GLY A 29 14.47 -0.56 3.58
C GLY A 29 13.99 -1.94 3.17
N SER A 30 13.73 -2.07 1.87
CA SER A 30 13.39 -3.33 1.21
C SER A 30 13.95 -3.31 -0.19
N VAL A 31 14.51 -4.43 -0.61
CA VAL A 31 14.95 -4.70 -1.98
C VAL A 31 14.32 -6.01 -2.46
N ASP A 32 13.79 -5.99 -3.66
CA ASP A 32 13.09 -7.10 -4.29
C ASP A 32 13.49 -7.24 -5.75
N ALA A 33 14.03 -8.35 -6.13
CA ALA A 33 14.36 -8.66 -7.51
C ALA A 33 13.86 -10.05 -7.90
N GLY A 34 13.51 -10.21 -9.18
CA GLY A 34 13.07 -11.51 -9.70
C GLY A 34 13.06 -11.56 -11.22
N VAL A 35 12.96 -12.77 -11.72
CA VAL A 35 12.78 -13.04 -13.16
C VAL A 35 11.31 -13.24 -13.42
N ASP A 36 10.78 -12.46 -14.34
CA ASP A 36 9.40 -12.52 -14.82
C ASP A 36 9.35 -13.13 -16.23
N TYR A 37 8.43 -14.06 -16.44
CA TYR A 37 7.93 -14.42 -17.75
C TYR A 37 6.55 -13.79 -17.94
N ILE A 38 6.40 -12.99 -19.00
CA ILE A 38 5.17 -12.29 -19.36
C ILE A 38 4.71 -12.84 -20.69
N SER A 39 3.52 -13.43 -20.74
CA SER A 39 3.00 -14.12 -21.92
C SER A 39 2.78 -13.20 -23.12
N ASN A 40 2.41 -11.95 -22.85
CA ASN A 40 2.20 -10.92 -23.86
C ASN A 40 2.48 -9.53 -23.27
N ALA A 41 3.53 -8.87 -23.75
CA ALA A 41 3.92 -7.51 -23.42
C ALA A 41 3.91 -6.68 -24.72
N GLY A 42 2.72 -6.15 -25.07
CA GLY A 42 2.54 -5.35 -26.29
C GLY A 42 2.62 -6.15 -27.60
N GLY A 43 2.32 -7.48 -27.57
CA GLY A 43 2.27 -8.33 -28.76
C GLY A 43 3.27 -9.48 -28.78
N SER A 44 4.19 -9.55 -27.83
CA SER A 44 5.18 -10.62 -27.74
C SER A 44 5.37 -11.07 -26.29
N HIS A 45 5.81 -12.31 -26.09
CA HIS A 45 6.27 -12.74 -24.77
C HIS A 45 7.57 -12.02 -24.41
N MET A 46 7.78 -11.82 -23.11
CA MET A 46 8.99 -11.19 -22.60
C MET A 46 9.47 -11.92 -21.35
N THR A 47 10.79 -12.12 -21.27
CA THR A 47 11.45 -12.52 -20.02
C THR A 47 12.35 -11.38 -19.58
N ALA A 48 12.19 -10.92 -18.34
CA ALA A 48 12.92 -9.77 -17.83
C ALA A 48 13.28 -9.93 -16.36
N VAL A 49 14.37 -9.31 -15.94
CA VAL A 49 14.61 -9.03 -14.52
C VAL A 49 13.82 -7.78 -14.19
N ASN A 50 12.93 -7.90 -13.22
CA ASN A 50 12.15 -6.77 -12.68
C ASN A 50 12.33 -6.68 -11.17
N THR A 51 12.10 -5.49 -10.63
CA THR A 51 12.29 -5.19 -9.22
C THR A 51 11.03 -4.59 -8.60
N GLY A 52 10.93 -4.63 -7.28
CA GLY A 52 9.82 -4.01 -6.56
C GLY A 52 8.44 -4.65 -6.75
N ARG A 53 8.34 -5.90 -7.24
CA ARG A 53 7.06 -6.55 -7.57
C ARG A 53 6.40 -7.24 -6.37
N ARG A 54 7.20 -7.75 -5.43
CA ARG A 54 6.71 -8.30 -4.15
C ARG A 54 6.56 -7.18 -3.12
N SER A 55 7.51 -6.28 -3.08
CA SER A 55 7.53 -5.10 -2.23
C SER A 55 8.34 -4.02 -2.93
N PRO A 56 7.86 -2.79 -3.04
CA PRO A 56 8.59 -1.71 -3.67
C PRO A 56 9.99 -1.55 -3.08
N ASP A 57 11.00 -1.43 -3.96
CA ASP A 57 12.36 -1.13 -3.53
C ASP A 57 12.39 0.26 -2.92
N ARG A 58 12.90 0.34 -1.71
CA ARG A 58 12.94 1.58 -0.95
C ARG A 58 14.02 1.56 0.12
N PHE A 59 14.46 2.73 0.48
CA PHE A 59 15.18 2.97 1.72
C PHE A 59 14.67 4.23 2.40
N GLY A 60 14.84 4.31 3.70
CA GLY A 60 14.35 5.45 4.45
C GLY A 60 15.02 5.61 5.81
N PHE A 61 14.70 6.75 6.39
CA PHE A 61 15.09 7.14 7.74
C PHE A 61 13.81 7.37 8.55
N ARG A 62 13.77 6.87 9.75
CA ARG A 62 12.75 7.23 10.73
C ARG A 62 13.39 7.50 12.08
N GLY A 63 12.88 8.49 12.76
CA GLY A 63 13.32 8.85 14.09
C GLY A 63 12.15 9.04 15.03
N LEU A 64 12.41 8.76 16.30
CA LEU A 64 11.49 8.99 17.41
C LEU A 64 12.29 9.67 18.53
N GLU A 65 11.74 10.73 19.09
CA GLU A 65 12.26 11.46 20.24
C GLU A 65 11.18 11.50 21.33
N ASP A 66 11.50 10.96 22.49
CA ASP A 66 10.64 11.04 23.67
C ASP A 66 10.73 12.45 24.27
N LEU A 67 9.61 13.14 24.31
CA LEU A 67 9.48 14.49 24.87
C LEU A 67 9.04 14.48 26.34
N GLY A 68 8.80 13.28 26.91
CA GLY A 68 8.24 13.10 28.24
C GLY A 68 6.71 13.23 28.28
N GLY A 69 6.11 12.84 29.39
CA GLY A 69 4.67 12.98 29.60
C GLY A 69 3.75 12.28 28.59
N ASP A 70 4.17 11.14 28.06
CA ASP A 70 3.46 10.38 27.02
C ASP A 70 3.51 11.02 25.61
N LEU A 71 4.31 12.06 25.41
CA LEU A 71 4.46 12.75 24.13
C LEU A 71 5.79 12.37 23.47
N ALA A 72 5.75 12.11 22.17
CA ALA A 72 6.95 11.91 21.37
C ALA A 72 6.85 12.67 20.04
N ALA A 73 7.99 13.18 19.56
CA ALA A 73 8.14 13.68 18.19
C ALA A 73 8.66 12.56 17.30
N PHE A 74 8.22 12.53 16.05
CA PHE A 74 8.72 11.56 15.07
C PHE A 74 8.85 12.17 13.69
N PHE A 75 9.70 11.55 12.87
CA PHE A 75 9.79 11.86 11.45
C PHE A 75 9.95 10.58 10.63
N ARG A 76 9.62 10.65 9.35
CA ARG A 76 9.85 9.60 8.37
C ARG A 76 10.18 10.21 7.01
N LEU A 77 11.31 9.76 6.43
CA LEU A 77 11.75 10.09 5.08
C LEU A 77 11.97 8.78 4.33
N GLU A 78 11.33 8.58 3.17
CA GLU A 78 11.42 7.33 2.40
C GLU A 78 11.51 7.61 0.92
N ASN A 79 12.55 7.06 0.28
CA ASN A 79 12.78 7.10 -1.17
C ASN A 79 12.43 5.75 -1.79
N GLY A 80 11.75 5.77 -2.94
CA GLY A 80 11.56 4.62 -3.80
C GLY A 80 12.56 4.64 -4.95
N PHE A 81 13.16 3.51 -5.25
CA PHE A 81 14.11 3.36 -6.35
C PHE A 81 13.88 2.07 -7.13
N SER A 82 14.55 1.89 -8.25
CA SER A 82 14.54 0.68 -9.07
C SER A 82 15.88 -0.03 -8.87
N LEU A 83 15.87 -1.25 -8.32
CA LEU A 83 17.09 -1.96 -7.97
C LEU A 83 17.91 -2.38 -9.22
N ASP A 84 17.23 -2.65 -10.35
CA ASP A 84 17.86 -3.07 -11.61
C ASP A 84 18.65 -1.94 -12.31
N THR A 85 18.25 -0.68 -12.10
CA THR A 85 18.85 0.48 -12.77
C THR A 85 19.50 1.48 -11.81
N GLY A 86 19.17 1.40 -10.53
CA GLY A 86 19.54 2.42 -9.52
C GLY A 86 18.77 3.74 -9.64
N ALA A 87 17.84 3.87 -10.58
CA ALA A 87 17.07 5.09 -10.78
C ALA A 87 16.03 5.30 -9.67
N GLN A 88 15.73 6.56 -9.33
CA GLN A 88 14.59 6.88 -8.47
C GLN A 88 13.28 6.57 -9.19
N THR A 89 12.24 6.18 -8.44
CA THR A 89 10.90 5.94 -9.01
C THR A 89 10.12 7.23 -9.29
N SER A 90 10.56 8.38 -8.79
CA SER A 90 10.00 9.69 -9.10
C SER A 90 11.08 10.62 -9.69
N PRO A 91 10.84 11.27 -10.86
CA PRO A 91 11.80 12.20 -11.42
C PRO A 91 11.86 13.54 -10.69
N THR A 92 10.84 13.89 -9.88
CA THR A 92 10.67 15.21 -9.28
C THR A 92 10.77 15.24 -7.76
N ALA A 93 10.60 14.09 -7.08
CA ALA A 93 10.62 14.02 -5.63
C ALA A 93 11.61 12.97 -5.14
N TYR A 94 12.60 13.37 -4.33
CA TYR A 94 13.58 12.45 -3.76
C TYR A 94 12.94 11.54 -2.71
N PHE A 95 12.27 12.10 -1.71
CA PHE A 95 11.49 11.31 -0.72
C PHE A 95 10.04 11.16 -1.18
N ASN A 96 9.86 10.43 -2.26
CA ASN A 96 8.59 10.29 -2.98
C ASN A 96 7.57 9.32 -2.36
N ARG A 97 7.90 8.72 -1.20
CA ARG A 97 6.99 7.77 -0.52
C ARG A 97 6.51 8.30 0.81
N TYR A 98 7.42 8.85 1.61
CA TYR A 98 7.14 9.55 2.85
C TYR A 98 8.13 10.70 3.05
N SER A 99 7.62 11.85 3.41
CA SER A 99 8.40 13.00 3.88
C SER A 99 7.54 13.74 4.89
N LEU A 100 7.65 13.37 6.17
CA LEU A 100 6.77 13.87 7.22
C LEU A 100 7.49 14.05 8.55
N VAL A 101 6.90 14.91 9.38
CA VAL A 101 7.17 15.07 10.80
C VAL A 101 5.86 15.04 11.57
N GLY A 102 5.89 14.62 12.81
CA GLY A 102 4.66 14.55 13.62
C GLY A 102 4.91 14.50 15.12
N LEU A 103 3.82 14.59 15.85
CA LEU A 103 3.74 14.34 17.28
C LEU A 103 2.80 13.18 17.54
N GLN A 104 3.13 12.35 18.51
CA GLN A 104 2.29 11.24 18.94
C GLN A 104 2.18 11.15 20.46
N SER A 105 1.01 10.72 20.93
CA SER A 105 0.73 10.33 22.31
C SER A 105 0.10 8.95 22.31
N ARG A 106 0.51 8.08 23.23
CA ARG A 106 -0.04 6.72 23.33
C ARG A 106 -1.53 6.71 23.64
N GLY A 107 -2.00 7.71 24.42
CA GLY A 107 -3.39 7.81 24.82
C GLY A 107 -4.30 8.56 23.85
N LEU A 108 -3.75 9.48 23.05
CA LEU A 108 -4.54 10.34 22.16
C LEU A 108 -4.42 9.97 20.69
N GLY A 109 -3.24 9.52 20.24
CA GLY A 109 -2.94 9.26 18.85
C GLY A 109 -1.85 10.16 18.28
N SER A 110 -1.95 10.53 17.00
CA SER A 110 -0.88 11.28 16.33
C SER A 110 -1.40 12.40 15.43
N VAL A 111 -0.54 13.39 15.21
CA VAL A 111 -0.69 14.42 14.19
C VAL A 111 0.57 14.43 13.34
N SER A 112 0.43 14.36 12.02
CA SER A 112 1.53 14.36 11.06
C SER A 112 1.36 15.46 10.03
N LEU A 113 2.46 16.04 9.59
CA LEU A 113 2.55 17.08 8.55
C LEU A 113 3.51 16.64 7.47
N GLY A 114 3.15 16.82 6.19
CA GLY A 114 4.05 16.57 5.06
C GLY A 114 3.43 15.79 3.91
N HIS A 115 4.26 14.94 3.28
CA HIS A 115 3.93 14.09 2.15
C HIS A 115 3.79 12.63 2.62
N MET A 116 2.61 12.03 2.44
CA MET A 116 2.32 10.70 2.99
C MET A 116 1.14 10.02 2.28
N PRO A 117 1.02 8.68 2.35
CA PRO A 117 -0.11 7.94 1.82
C PRO A 117 -1.43 8.28 2.50
N ASP A 118 -2.52 8.03 1.77
CA ASP A 118 -3.88 8.08 2.31
C ASP A 118 -4.31 6.74 2.96
N PHE A 119 -5.50 6.72 3.58
CA PHE A 119 -6.03 5.52 4.25
C PHE A 119 -6.46 4.41 3.27
N MET A 120 -6.63 4.68 1.97
CA MET A 120 -6.84 3.63 0.98
C MET A 120 -5.61 2.71 0.91
N TYR A 121 -4.41 3.27 0.96
CA TYR A 121 -3.20 2.47 1.08
C TYR A 121 -3.02 1.88 2.49
N GLU A 122 -3.07 2.72 3.53
CA GLU A 122 -2.66 2.29 4.88
C GLU A 122 -3.60 1.24 5.49
N TYR A 123 -4.92 1.37 5.29
CA TYR A 123 -5.91 0.50 5.91
C TYR A 123 -6.48 -0.57 4.98
N MET A 124 -6.54 -0.30 3.65
CA MET A 124 -7.15 -1.23 2.70
C MET A 124 -6.13 -2.13 2.00
N ALA A 125 -4.92 -1.65 1.68
CA ALA A 125 -3.92 -2.48 1.00
C ALA A 125 -3.58 -3.77 1.76
N PRO A 126 -3.50 -3.78 3.11
CA PRO A 126 -3.28 -5.01 3.87
C PRO A 126 -4.40 -6.07 3.75
N LEU A 127 -5.58 -5.71 3.24
CA LEU A 127 -6.72 -6.59 2.99
C LEU A 127 -6.83 -7.00 1.51
N SER A 128 -5.89 -6.58 0.66
CA SER A 128 -5.91 -6.84 -0.77
C SER A 128 -5.28 -8.18 -1.15
N ASN A 129 -5.53 -8.62 -2.38
CA ASN A 129 -4.93 -9.81 -2.97
C ASN A 129 -3.40 -9.71 -3.13
N ALA A 130 -2.83 -8.52 -3.04
CA ALA A 130 -1.38 -8.32 -3.12
C ALA A 130 -0.65 -8.69 -1.81
N VAL A 131 -1.37 -9.03 -0.75
CA VAL A 131 -0.80 -9.52 0.51
C VAL A 131 -1.29 -10.95 0.75
N PRO A 132 -0.40 -11.96 0.64
CA PRO A 132 1.05 -11.92 0.43
C PRO A 132 1.52 -11.77 -1.01
N GLY A 133 0.66 -11.68 -2.00
CA GLY A 133 0.89 -11.75 -3.43
C GLY A 133 1.94 -10.81 -4.04
N LEU A 134 1.82 -10.56 -5.33
CA LEU A 134 2.65 -9.65 -6.12
C LEU A 134 1.88 -8.37 -6.45
N SER A 135 2.58 -7.34 -6.91
CA SER A 135 1.95 -6.12 -7.44
C SER A 135 0.93 -6.41 -8.55
N ALA A 136 1.19 -7.42 -9.37
CA ALA A 136 0.25 -7.91 -10.39
C ALA A 136 -1.12 -8.32 -9.82
N SER A 137 -1.24 -8.56 -8.51
CA SER A 137 -2.50 -8.94 -7.85
C SER A 137 -3.38 -7.74 -7.46
N PHE A 138 -2.90 -6.50 -7.65
CA PHE A 138 -3.75 -5.31 -7.52
C PHE A 138 -4.75 -5.19 -8.67
N ASN A 139 -5.77 -4.37 -8.48
CA ASN A 139 -6.76 -4.05 -9.50
C ASN A 139 -6.12 -3.40 -10.73
N PRO A 140 -6.71 -3.56 -11.94
CA PRO A 140 -6.25 -2.89 -13.14
C PRO A 140 -6.14 -1.37 -12.93
N GLY A 141 -5.02 -0.78 -13.33
CA GLY A 141 -4.77 0.65 -13.18
C GLY A 141 -4.56 1.15 -11.75
N ASN A 142 -4.87 0.33 -10.72
CA ASN A 142 -4.75 0.69 -9.30
C ASN A 142 -5.36 2.07 -8.98
N LEU A 143 -6.53 2.37 -9.54
CA LEU A 143 -7.20 3.65 -9.29
C LEU A 143 -7.59 3.82 -7.81
N ASP A 144 -7.79 2.73 -7.09
CA ASP A 144 -8.08 2.71 -5.65
C ASP A 144 -6.87 2.97 -4.73
N ASN A 145 -5.69 3.22 -5.30
CA ASN A 145 -4.43 3.53 -4.61
C ASN A 145 -3.90 2.44 -3.65
N LEU A 146 -4.33 1.21 -3.79
CA LEU A 146 -3.86 0.11 -2.91
C LEU A 146 -2.35 -0.14 -3.05
N ALA A 147 -1.73 0.20 -4.18
CA ALA A 147 -0.28 0.10 -4.40
C ALA A 147 0.51 1.36 -4.01
N ASN A 148 -0.11 2.36 -3.37
CA ASN A 148 0.53 3.63 -3.00
C ASN A 148 1.21 4.35 -4.19
N GLN A 149 0.48 4.46 -5.30
CA GLN A 149 0.99 5.16 -6.49
C GLN A 149 0.98 6.68 -6.36
N PHE A 150 0.17 7.20 -5.45
CA PHE A 150 0.10 8.63 -5.15
C PHE A 150 -0.08 8.86 -3.65
N GLN A 151 0.48 9.95 -3.20
CA GLN A 151 0.45 10.41 -1.83
C GLN A 151 -0.25 11.78 -1.76
N PHE A 152 -0.59 12.21 -0.57
CA PHE A 152 -1.09 13.55 -0.31
C PHE A 152 0.10 14.44 0.04
N ASP A 153 0.30 15.48 -0.78
CA ASP A 153 1.24 16.57 -0.51
C ASP A 153 0.60 17.60 0.41
N ASN A 154 1.43 18.38 1.10
CA ASN A 154 0.99 19.51 1.93
C ASN A 154 -0.10 19.10 2.91
N ALA A 155 0.03 17.87 3.45
CA ALA A 155 -1.04 17.23 4.19
C ALA A 155 -0.87 17.37 5.70
N VAL A 156 -2.01 17.49 6.37
CA VAL A 156 -2.18 17.26 7.81
C VAL A 156 -2.96 15.97 7.98
N LYS A 157 -2.43 15.03 8.74
CA LYS A 157 -3.11 13.77 9.11
C LYS A 157 -3.22 13.67 10.61
N VAL A 158 -4.42 13.33 11.09
CA VAL A 158 -4.70 13.03 12.50
C VAL A 158 -5.20 11.60 12.58
N GLU A 159 -4.65 10.82 13.50
CA GLU A 159 -5.06 9.45 13.78
C GLU A 159 -5.27 9.29 15.29
N THR A 160 -6.35 8.63 15.70
CA THR A 160 -6.58 8.31 17.12
C THR A 160 -5.56 7.28 17.61
N ALA A 161 -5.33 7.22 18.90
CA ALA A 161 -4.76 6.02 19.50
C ALA A 161 -5.69 4.81 19.21
N GLU A 162 -5.12 3.62 19.20
CA GLU A 162 -5.91 2.40 19.13
C GLU A 162 -6.63 2.20 20.48
N PHE A 163 -7.94 2.06 20.44
CA PHE A 163 -8.78 1.77 21.61
C PHE A 163 -9.62 0.52 21.36
N ALA A 164 -9.42 -0.51 22.17
CA ALA A 164 -10.11 -1.80 22.07
C ALA A 164 -10.05 -2.41 20.63
N GLY A 165 -8.94 -2.21 19.93
CA GLY A 165 -8.75 -2.64 18.53
C GLY A 165 -9.22 -1.63 17.49
N PHE A 166 -9.91 -0.56 17.86
CA PHE A 166 -10.36 0.50 16.96
C PHE A 166 -9.33 1.61 16.80
N GLN A 167 -9.10 2.01 15.56
CA GLN A 167 -8.35 3.22 15.19
C GLN A 167 -9.08 3.94 14.06
N ALA A 168 -9.11 5.27 14.09
CA ALA A 168 -9.68 6.11 13.04
C ALA A 168 -8.76 7.29 12.72
N GLY A 169 -8.89 7.83 11.51
CA GLY A 169 -8.09 8.97 11.09
C GLY A 169 -8.79 9.85 10.07
N ALA A 170 -8.33 11.09 9.99
CA ALA A 170 -8.71 12.07 8.99
C ALA A 170 -7.47 12.76 8.43
N MET A 171 -7.52 13.11 7.14
CA MET A 171 -6.41 13.72 6.44
C MET A 171 -6.90 14.80 5.49
N TYR A 172 -6.18 15.91 5.44
CA TYR A 172 -6.44 17.02 4.53
C TYR A 172 -5.13 17.46 3.89
N GLY A 173 -5.07 17.41 2.56
CA GLY A 173 -3.99 17.95 1.74
C GLY A 173 -4.41 19.29 1.15
N MET A 174 -3.64 20.33 1.39
CA MET A 174 -3.89 21.68 0.92
C MET A 174 -3.53 21.80 -0.56
N GLY A 175 -4.44 22.40 -1.34
CA GLY A 175 -4.22 22.58 -2.79
C GLY A 175 -3.26 23.72 -3.14
N GLU A 176 -2.96 24.60 -2.19
CA GLU A 176 -2.01 25.74 -2.30
C GLU A 176 -2.27 26.66 -3.51
N VAL A 177 -3.54 26.84 -3.88
CA VAL A 177 -3.94 27.72 -4.96
C VAL A 177 -4.50 29.01 -4.37
N ALA A 178 -3.83 30.12 -4.61
CA ALA A 178 -4.25 31.43 -4.10
C ALA A 178 -5.66 31.78 -4.55
N ASN A 179 -6.50 32.26 -3.64
CA ASN A 179 -7.92 32.63 -3.86
C ASN A 179 -8.86 31.49 -4.29
N HIS A 180 -8.41 30.23 -4.27
CA HIS A 180 -9.21 29.06 -4.64
C HIS A 180 -9.06 27.96 -3.57
N GLY A 181 -9.68 28.15 -2.41
CA GLY A 181 -9.46 27.36 -1.19
C GLY A 181 -9.68 25.83 -1.27
N THR A 182 -10.39 25.35 -2.30
CA THR A 182 -10.62 23.91 -2.51
C THR A 182 -10.04 23.39 -3.84
N ALA A 183 -9.38 24.24 -4.62
CA ALA A 183 -8.72 23.79 -5.84
C ALA A 183 -7.54 22.88 -5.51
N ASN A 184 -7.51 21.70 -6.12
CA ASN A 184 -6.49 20.66 -5.92
C ASN A 184 -6.40 20.12 -4.48
N ASP A 185 -7.36 20.40 -3.60
CA ASP A 185 -7.38 19.84 -2.25
C ASP A 185 -7.61 18.33 -2.28
N ARG A 186 -7.18 17.68 -1.21
CA ARG A 186 -7.30 16.24 -1.01
C ARG A 186 -7.84 15.97 0.38
N ARG A 187 -8.76 15.02 0.50
CA ARG A 187 -9.39 14.66 1.78
C ARG A 187 -9.45 13.16 1.91
N ALA A 188 -9.11 12.64 3.07
CA ALA A 188 -9.27 11.21 3.34
C ALA A 188 -9.79 10.98 4.75
N LEU A 189 -10.56 9.90 4.89
CA LEU A 189 -11.04 9.36 6.16
C LEU A 189 -10.73 7.87 6.17
N GLY A 190 -10.38 7.35 7.34
CA GLY A 190 -10.15 5.93 7.52
C GLY A 190 -10.57 5.46 8.89
N ALA A 191 -11.00 4.21 8.97
CA ALA A 191 -11.23 3.50 10.22
C ALA A 191 -10.81 2.05 10.06
N GLN A 192 -10.21 1.48 11.09
CA GLN A 192 -9.87 0.06 11.14
C GLN A 192 -10.18 -0.53 12.51
N TYR A 193 -10.45 -1.82 12.50
CA TYR A 193 -10.61 -2.63 13.68
C TYR A 193 -9.73 -3.87 13.60
N ASN A 194 -8.83 -4.03 14.56
CA ASN A 194 -7.93 -5.16 14.67
C ASN A 194 -8.05 -5.76 16.06
N ASN A 195 -8.68 -6.92 16.19
CA ASN A 195 -8.82 -7.59 17.48
C ASN A 195 -8.76 -9.10 17.31
N GLY A 196 -7.74 -9.71 17.92
CA GLY A 196 -7.48 -11.14 17.78
C GLY A 196 -7.37 -11.56 16.31
N PRO A 197 -8.20 -12.50 15.83
CA PRO A 197 -8.15 -12.99 14.46
C PRO A 197 -8.80 -12.06 13.43
N LEU A 198 -9.64 -11.10 13.86
CA LEU A 198 -10.44 -10.25 12.98
C LEU A 198 -9.70 -8.95 12.65
N ARG A 199 -9.63 -8.64 11.37
CA ARG A 199 -9.26 -7.33 10.86
C ARG A 199 -10.34 -6.82 9.93
N VAL A 200 -10.81 -5.59 10.14
CA VAL A 200 -11.76 -4.88 9.28
C VAL A 200 -11.19 -3.50 8.99
N GLY A 201 -11.37 -3.02 7.78
CA GLY A 201 -10.95 -1.67 7.40
C GLY A 201 -11.99 -1.01 6.51
N ALA A 202 -12.13 0.30 6.65
CA ALA A 202 -12.90 1.17 5.76
C ALA A 202 -12.10 2.45 5.49
N ALA A 203 -12.12 2.91 4.23
CA ALA A 203 -11.45 4.13 3.84
C ALA A 203 -12.20 4.88 2.76
N TYR A 204 -12.02 6.18 2.75
CA TYR A 204 -12.56 7.12 1.77
C TYR A 204 -11.49 8.15 1.42
N SER A 205 -11.35 8.47 0.13
CA SER A 205 -10.43 9.49 -0.38
C SER A 205 -11.11 10.31 -1.46
N LEU A 206 -10.94 11.62 -1.43
CA LEU A 206 -11.43 12.58 -2.42
C LEU A 206 -10.28 13.49 -2.83
N ILE A 207 -10.02 13.59 -4.13
CA ILE A 207 -8.97 14.41 -4.70
C ILE A 207 -9.60 15.29 -5.80
N HIS A 208 -9.32 16.58 -5.76
CA HIS A 208 -9.67 17.50 -6.83
C HIS A 208 -8.49 17.70 -7.79
N GLY A 209 -8.76 17.76 -9.09
CA GLY A 209 -7.75 18.08 -10.10
C GLY A 209 -6.74 16.96 -10.41
N ARG A 210 -7.16 15.68 -10.35
CA ARG A 210 -6.29 14.54 -10.67
C ARG A 210 -6.35 14.15 -12.15
N THR A 211 -5.20 13.87 -12.74
CA THR A 211 -5.11 13.29 -14.09
C THR A 211 -5.04 11.76 -14.06
N VAL A 212 -5.70 11.10 -15.03
CA VAL A 212 -5.76 9.62 -15.16
C VAL A 212 -5.56 9.23 -16.62
N ASP A 213 -4.66 8.29 -16.87
CA ASP A 213 -4.48 7.68 -18.20
C ASP A 213 -5.53 6.59 -18.44
N VAL A 214 -6.78 6.99 -18.68
CA VAL A 214 -7.87 6.02 -18.89
C VAL A 214 -7.70 5.19 -20.14
N ARG A 215 -6.98 5.70 -21.15
CA ARG A 215 -6.69 4.95 -22.38
C ARG A 215 -5.60 3.93 -22.17
N GLY A 216 -4.49 4.32 -21.56
CA GLY A 216 -3.39 3.41 -21.26
C GLY A 216 -3.79 2.33 -20.25
N LEU A 217 -4.65 2.66 -19.27
CA LEU A 217 -5.06 1.74 -18.22
C LEU A 217 -6.20 0.79 -18.63
N PHE A 218 -7.17 1.25 -19.42
CA PHE A 218 -8.40 0.50 -19.71
C PHE A 218 -8.72 0.35 -21.20
N GLY A 219 -7.93 0.95 -22.10
CA GLY A 219 -8.21 0.97 -23.53
C GLY A 219 -9.36 1.91 -23.92
N VAL A 220 -9.75 2.87 -23.05
CA VAL A 220 -10.84 3.80 -23.31
C VAL A 220 -10.42 4.85 -24.34
N THR A 221 -11.04 4.83 -25.51
CA THR A 221 -10.74 5.76 -26.61
C THR A 221 -11.68 6.99 -26.65
N SER A 222 -12.79 6.93 -25.92
CA SER A 222 -13.73 8.05 -25.79
C SER A 222 -14.36 8.03 -24.40
N LEU A 223 -14.52 9.19 -23.78
CA LEU A 223 -15.15 9.36 -22.48
C LEU A 223 -16.03 10.63 -22.52
N PHE A 224 -17.31 10.51 -22.14
CA PHE A 224 -18.30 11.60 -22.16
C PHE A 224 -18.39 12.34 -23.50
N GLY A 225 -18.32 11.58 -24.62
CA GLY A 225 -18.37 12.14 -25.97
C GLY A 225 -17.06 12.80 -26.45
N GLN A 226 -16.00 12.80 -25.64
CA GLN A 226 -14.68 13.32 -26.01
C GLN A 226 -13.73 12.19 -26.37
N ASN A 227 -13.04 12.32 -27.51
CA ASN A 227 -11.99 11.38 -27.90
C ASN A 227 -10.77 11.54 -27.00
N ILE A 228 -10.23 10.40 -26.54
CA ILE A 228 -9.00 10.33 -25.75
C ILE A 228 -7.88 9.87 -26.68
N ALA A 229 -6.99 10.77 -27.07
CA ALA A 229 -5.83 10.46 -27.89
C ALA A 229 -4.84 9.53 -27.17
N PRO A 230 -3.98 8.76 -27.87
CA PRO A 230 -2.90 8.02 -27.24
C PRO A 230 -2.00 8.95 -26.40
N GLY A 231 -1.72 8.56 -25.15
CA GLY A 231 -0.92 9.37 -24.23
C GLY A 231 -1.64 10.58 -23.62
N ALA A 232 -2.90 10.86 -24.00
CA ALA A 232 -3.67 11.92 -23.38
C ALA A 232 -4.17 11.51 -21.98
N MET A 233 -4.02 12.43 -21.03
CA MET A 233 -4.50 12.24 -19.67
C MET A 233 -5.91 12.81 -19.53
N PHE A 234 -6.82 12.04 -18.93
CA PHE A 234 -8.14 12.55 -18.54
C PHE A 234 -8.00 13.39 -17.27
N ASN A 235 -8.44 14.64 -17.32
CA ASN A 235 -8.44 15.52 -16.16
C ASN A 235 -9.75 15.34 -15.37
N ALA A 236 -9.67 14.61 -14.27
CA ALA A 236 -10.76 14.44 -13.33
C ALA A 236 -10.79 15.63 -12.36
N SER A 237 -11.76 16.52 -12.51
CA SER A 237 -11.99 17.60 -11.53
C SER A 237 -12.38 17.02 -10.16
N ARG A 238 -12.94 15.82 -10.14
CA ARG A 238 -13.28 15.06 -8.94
C ARG A 238 -12.89 13.59 -9.09
N TYR A 239 -12.01 13.14 -8.23
CA TYR A 239 -11.56 11.77 -8.09
C TYR A 239 -11.90 11.28 -6.69
N ARG A 240 -12.73 10.24 -6.58
CA ARG A 240 -13.14 9.65 -5.30
C ARG A 240 -12.81 8.16 -5.28
N SER A 241 -12.17 7.68 -4.24
CA SER A 241 -12.02 6.25 -3.96
C SER A 241 -12.55 5.91 -2.57
N GLN A 242 -13.13 4.74 -2.43
CA GLN A 242 -13.62 4.22 -1.17
C GLN A 242 -13.48 2.70 -1.14
N GLY A 243 -13.33 2.14 0.05
CA GLY A 243 -13.16 0.71 0.23
C GLY A 243 -13.66 0.22 1.57
N LEU A 244 -14.05 -1.06 1.58
CA LEU A 244 -14.41 -1.84 2.77
C LEU A 244 -13.84 -3.24 2.61
N GLY A 245 -13.15 -3.74 3.61
CA GLY A 245 -12.58 -5.07 3.57
C GLY A 245 -12.45 -5.70 4.94
N ALA A 246 -12.29 -7.02 4.95
CA ALA A 246 -12.08 -7.80 6.15
C ALA A 246 -11.20 -9.01 5.89
N SER A 247 -10.50 -9.44 6.93
CA SER A 247 -9.84 -10.75 6.99
C SER A 247 -10.05 -11.38 8.36
N TYR A 248 -10.03 -12.72 8.41
CA TYR A 248 -10.21 -13.46 9.64
C TYR A 248 -9.26 -14.67 9.68
N ALA A 249 -8.42 -14.77 10.71
CA ALA A 249 -7.52 -15.90 10.87
C ALA A 249 -8.23 -17.08 11.53
N ILE A 250 -8.26 -18.24 10.84
CA ILE A 250 -8.87 -19.50 11.32
C ILE A 250 -7.81 -20.59 11.23
N GLY A 251 -7.16 -20.87 12.34
CA GLY A 251 -6.05 -21.82 12.38
C GLY A 251 -4.94 -21.43 11.40
N ARG A 252 -4.72 -22.21 10.34
CA ARG A 252 -3.73 -21.95 9.30
C ARG A 252 -4.22 -21.13 8.11
N PHE A 253 -5.47 -20.75 8.09
CA PHE A 253 -6.12 -20.06 6.98
C PHE A 253 -6.48 -18.64 7.38
N THR A 254 -6.20 -17.70 6.48
CA THR A 254 -6.64 -16.30 6.64
C THR A 254 -7.39 -15.87 5.38
N PRO A 255 -8.69 -16.21 5.26
CA PRO A 255 -9.53 -15.64 4.22
C PRO A 255 -9.63 -14.11 4.34
N HIS A 256 -9.75 -13.47 3.19
CA HIS A 256 -9.94 -12.02 3.10
C HIS A 256 -10.89 -11.68 1.95
N VAL A 257 -11.55 -10.53 2.10
CA VAL A 257 -12.37 -9.92 1.06
C VAL A 257 -12.20 -8.40 1.12
N LEU A 258 -12.16 -7.78 -0.04
CA LEU A 258 -12.08 -6.32 -0.19
C LEU A 258 -12.94 -5.89 -1.38
N VAL A 259 -13.76 -4.87 -1.16
CA VAL A 259 -14.47 -4.16 -2.22
C VAL A 259 -13.99 -2.72 -2.26
N THR A 260 -13.74 -2.21 -3.47
CA THR A 260 -13.42 -0.80 -3.69
C THR A 260 -14.27 -0.21 -4.81
N ASP A 261 -14.58 1.07 -4.69
CA ASP A 261 -15.27 1.86 -5.70
C ASP A 261 -14.46 3.12 -5.97
N VAL A 262 -14.13 3.36 -7.24
CA VAL A 262 -13.45 4.57 -7.67
C VAL A 262 -14.31 5.29 -8.69
N SER A 263 -14.60 6.55 -8.43
CA SER A 263 -15.36 7.42 -9.33
C SER A 263 -14.49 8.56 -9.81
N ILE A 264 -14.36 8.69 -11.13
CA ILE A 264 -13.66 9.78 -11.79
C ILE A 264 -14.63 10.60 -12.64
N GLY A 265 -14.56 11.91 -12.58
CA GLY A 265 -15.48 12.75 -13.31
C GLY A 265 -15.01 14.19 -13.46
N ASN A 266 -15.68 14.89 -14.38
CA ASN A 266 -15.55 16.33 -14.60
C ASN A 266 -16.93 16.97 -14.71
N ALA A 267 -17.02 18.21 -15.20
CA ALA A 267 -18.30 18.91 -15.37
C ALA A 267 -19.23 18.24 -16.40
N VAL A 268 -18.71 17.40 -17.31
CA VAL A 268 -19.48 16.78 -18.40
C VAL A 268 -20.07 15.44 -17.99
N GLY A 269 -19.34 14.64 -17.17
CA GLY A 269 -19.81 13.31 -16.82
C GLY A 269 -18.95 12.63 -15.75
N ARG A 270 -19.39 11.40 -15.37
CA ARG A 270 -18.74 10.55 -14.38
C ARG A 270 -18.71 9.11 -14.85
N THR A 271 -17.62 8.41 -14.56
CA THR A 271 -17.48 6.96 -14.71
C THR A 271 -16.91 6.37 -13.44
N SER A 272 -17.07 5.07 -13.25
CA SER A 272 -16.58 4.38 -12.05
C SER A 272 -15.87 3.08 -12.39
N GLU A 273 -14.91 2.74 -11.54
CA GLU A 273 -14.33 1.41 -11.42
C GLU A 273 -14.87 0.76 -10.15
N HIS A 274 -15.41 -0.47 -10.27
CA HIS A 274 -15.85 -1.28 -9.14
C HIS A 274 -14.97 -2.52 -9.06
N ASN A 275 -14.44 -2.80 -7.90
CA ASN A 275 -13.51 -3.89 -7.68
C ASN A 275 -14.01 -4.79 -6.55
N LEU A 276 -13.92 -6.10 -6.78
CA LEU A 276 -14.07 -7.15 -5.77
C LEU A 276 -12.81 -8.00 -5.77
N MET A 277 -12.19 -8.14 -4.64
CA MET A 277 -11.08 -9.05 -4.36
C MET A 277 -11.47 -10.04 -3.28
N ALA A 278 -11.09 -11.30 -3.43
CA ALA A 278 -11.23 -12.32 -2.39
C ALA A 278 -10.11 -13.35 -2.50
N GLY A 279 -9.71 -13.88 -1.37
CA GLY A 279 -8.67 -14.88 -1.34
C GLY A 279 -8.47 -15.52 0.03
N VAL A 280 -7.49 -16.39 0.10
CA VAL A 280 -7.05 -17.03 1.33
C VAL A 280 -5.54 -17.12 1.37
N ASN A 281 -4.97 -16.74 2.51
CA ASN A 281 -3.57 -16.96 2.83
C ASN A 281 -3.49 -18.20 3.73
N ILE A 282 -2.59 -19.09 3.42
CA ILE A 282 -2.42 -20.39 4.08
C ILE A 282 -1.00 -20.44 4.63
N ASP A 283 -0.86 -20.77 5.91
CA ASP A 283 0.39 -21.19 6.53
C ASP A 283 0.43 -22.72 6.56
N PRO A 284 1.00 -23.39 5.55
CA PRO A 284 0.83 -24.83 5.36
C PRO A 284 1.45 -25.68 6.48
N LEU A 285 2.49 -25.17 7.13
CA LEU A 285 3.19 -25.88 8.21
C LEU A 285 2.84 -25.37 9.61
N GLY A 286 2.24 -24.16 9.71
CA GLY A 286 1.96 -23.50 10.98
C GLY A 286 3.20 -22.94 11.66
N ASP A 287 4.27 -22.76 10.91
CA ASP A 287 5.57 -22.28 11.38
C ASP A 287 5.83 -20.80 11.04
N HIS A 288 4.89 -20.18 10.31
CA HIS A 288 4.96 -18.82 9.78
C HIS A 288 6.15 -18.55 8.84
N LEU A 289 6.86 -19.62 8.43
CA LEU A 289 7.97 -19.51 7.47
C LEU A 289 7.49 -19.67 6.03
N ASN A 290 6.37 -20.35 5.84
CA ASN A 290 5.81 -20.65 4.54
C ASN A 290 4.45 -19.97 4.40
N VAL A 291 4.20 -19.34 3.26
CA VAL A 291 2.87 -18.75 2.95
C VAL A 291 2.47 -19.14 1.55
N ILE A 292 1.24 -19.64 1.39
CA ILE A 292 0.60 -19.86 0.11
C ILE A 292 -0.58 -18.89 0.03
N GLY A 293 -0.66 -18.10 -1.04
CA GLY A 293 -1.78 -17.21 -1.34
C GLY A 293 -2.53 -17.71 -2.56
N ILE A 294 -3.85 -17.82 -2.44
CA ILE A 294 -4.78 -18.10 -3.54
C ILE A 294 -5.83 -17.01 -3.52
N SER A 295 -5.94 -16.27 -4.62
CA SER A 295 -6.91 -15.18 -4.67
C SER A 295 -7.44 -14.95 -6.07
N GLY A 296 -8.57 -14.27 -6.16
CA GLY A 296 -9.16 -13.81 -7.39
C GLY A 296 -9.79 -12.43 -7.24
N GLY A 297 -10.02 -11.78 -8.36
CA GLY A 297 -10.66 -10.48 -8.37
C GLY A 297 -11.44 -10.24 -9.65
N ARG A 298 -12.42 -9.35 -9.53
CA ARG A 298 -13.18 -8.83 -10.66
C ARG A 298 -13.22 -7.31 -10.57
N SER A 299 -12.81 -6.66 -11.64
CA SER A 299 -12.90 -5.21 -11.81
C SER A 299 -13.79 -4.88 -12.99
N THR A 300 -14.58 -3.81 -12.87
CA THR A 300 -15.39 -3.28 -13.98
C THR A 300 -15.11 -1.79 -14.13
N PHE A 301 -14.91 -1.33 -15.36
CA PHE A 301 -14.75 0.09 -15.69
C PHE A 301 -15.64 0.41 -16.91
N GLY A 302 -16.75 1.11 -16.69
CA GLY A 302 -17.78 1.26 -17.72
C GLY A 302 -18.32 -0.11 -18.16
N ASP A 303 -18.23 -0.42 -19.46
CA ASP A 303 -18.62 -1.69 -20.09
C ASP A 303 -17.50 -2.77 -20.06
N ARG A 304 -16.34 -2.45 -19.53
CA ARG A 304 -15.15 -3.31 -19.48
C ARG A 304 -15.12 -4.12 -18.19
N THR A 305 -14.73 -5.37 -18.32
CA THR A 305 -14.58 -6.29 -17.18
C THR A 305 -13.21 -6.95 -17.22
N PHE A 306 -12.57 -7.03 -16.07
CA PHE A 306 -11.30 -7.70 -15.86
C PHE A 306 -11.48 -8.76 -14.78
N ASN A 307 -11.21 -10.02 -15.10
CA ASN A 307 -11.21 -11.11 -14.13
C ASN A 307 -9.77 -11.58 -13.93
N GLN A 308 -9.38 -11.79 -12.70
CA GLN A 308 -8.00 -12.09 -12.34
C GLN A 308 -7.94 -13.26 -11.36
N VAL A 309 -6.94 -14.12 -11.51
CA VAL A 309 -6.59 -15.19 -10.57
C VAL A 309 -5.11 -15.10 -10.25
N ASN A 310 -4.78 -15.28 -8.98
CA ASN A 310 -3.44 -15.13 -8.46
C ASN A 310 -3.07 -16.33 -7.57
N LEU A 311 -1.89 -16.87 -7.80
CA LEU A 311 -1.26 -17.89 -6.96
C LEU A 311 0.09 -17.35 -6.49
N PHE A 312 0.40 -17.56 -5.24
CA PHE A 312 1.65 -17.11 -4.63
C PHE A 312 2.14 -18.13 -3.63
N ALA A 313 3.44 -18.33 -3.58
CA ALA A 313 4.08 -19.09 -2.51
C ALA A 313 5.40 -18.42 -2.12
N SER A 314 5.70 -18.38 -0.85
CA SER A 314 6.97 -17.88 -0.33
C SER A 314 7.50 -18.72 0.82
N HIS A 315 8.83 -18.69 0.95
CA HIS A 315 9.56 -19.27 2.06
C HIS A 315 10.53 -18.26 2.67
N LEU A 316 10.44 -18.05 3.99
CA LEU A 316 11.36 -17.20 4.74
C LEU A 316 12.65 -17.96 5.01
N LEU A 317 13.75 -17.50 4.43
CA LEU A 317 15.11 -17.96 4.74
C LEU A 317 15.61 -17.37 6.07
N SER A 318 15.08 -16.21 6.44
CA SER A 318 15.31 -15.55 7.72
C SER A 318 14.16 -14.57 8.01
N LYS A 319 14.16 -13.89 9.17
CA LYS A 319 13.19 -12.85 9.51
C LYS A 319 13.15 -11.68 8.49
N ARG A 320 14.19 -11.53 7.67
CA ARG A 320 14.36 -10.40 6.73
C ARG A 320 14.45 -10.83 5.27
N THR A 321 14.58 -12.13 4.99
CA THR A 321 14.90 -12.63 3.67
C THR A 321 13.91 -13.70 3.28
N GLN A 322 13.32 -13.59 2.08
CA GLN A 322 12.44 -14.61 1.52
C GLN A 322 12.73 -14.87 0.06
N VAL A 323 12.47 -16.10 -0.37
CA VAL A 323 12.32 -16.50 -1.76
C VAL A 323 10.84 -16.73 -2.04
N TYR A 324 10.42 -16.47 -3.27
CA TYR A 324 9.01 -16.62 -3.60
C TYR A 324 8.79 -16.96 -5.08
N VAL A 325 7.60 -17.48 -5.37
CA VAL A 325 7.08 -17.70 -6.71
C VAL A 325 5.65 -17.16 -6.78
N GLY A 326 5.29 -16.59 -7.92
CA GLY A 326 3.95 -16.08 -8.16
C GLY A 326 3.48 -16.32 -9.60
N LEU A 327 2.19 -16.56 -9.74
CA LEU A 327 1.51 -16.69 -11.02
C LEU A 327 0.26 -15.80 -10.98
N ASN A 328 0.15 -14.89 -11.93
CA ASN A 328 -1.01 -14.02 -12.09
C ASN A 328 -1.55 -14.20 -13.51
N HIS A 329 -2.85 -14.40 -13.63
CA HIS A 329 -3.54 -14.47 -14.91
C HIS A 329 -4.72 -13.50 -14.89
N GLN A 330 -4.84 -12.69 -15.94
CA GLN A 330 -5.95 -11.77 -16.13
C GLN A 330 -6.59 -11.99 -17.49
N ARG A 331 -7.92 -11.93 -17.52
CA ARG A 331 -8.73 -11.88 -18.73
C ARG A 331 -9.61 -10.64 -18.73
N ALA A 332 -9.53 -9.88 -19.80
CA ALA A 332 -10.32 -8.68 -20.07
C ALA A 332 -11.48 -9.00 -21.02
N LYS A 333 -12.58 -8.25 -20.88
CA LYS A 333 -13.74 -8.28 -21.77
C LYS A 333 -14.24 -6.86 -21.98
N GLY A 334 -14.80 -6.58 -23.14
CA GLY A 334 -15.31 -5.28 -23.56
C GLY A 334 -14.65 -4.83 -24.85
N ASP A 335 -15.28 -3.91 -25.56
CA ASP A 335 -14.86 -3.49 -26.90
C ASP A 335 -13.50 -2.82 -26.87
N GLY A 336 -12.52 -3.28 -27.66
CA GLY A 336 -11.17 -2.77 -27.73
C GLY A 336 -10.36 -2.91 -26.40
N THR A 337 -10.83 -3.77 -25.47
CA THR A 337 -10.20 -3.96 -24.17
C THR A 337 -9.15 -5.06 -24.22
N THR A 338 -7.95 -4.76 -23.74
CA THR A 338 -6.86 -5.73 -23.59
C THR A 338 -6.53 -5.97 -22.13
N ALA A 339 -5.96 -7.12 -21.79
CA ALA A 339 -5.50 -7.41 -20.45
C ALA A 339 -4.29 -6.54 -20.07
N GLY A 340 -4.15 -6.21 -18.78
CA GLY A 340 -3.03 -5.42 -18.26
C GLY A 340 -2.88 -5.62 -16.76
N LEU A 341 -2.02 -6.57 -16.39
CA LEU A 341 -1.65 -6.81 -15.00
C LEU A 341 -0.86 -5.61 -14.47
N PHE A 342 -1.23 -5.16 -13.26
CA PHE A 342 -0.62 -3.98 -12.67
C PHE A 342 0.91 -4.11 -12.55
N GLY A 343 1.62 -3.09 -13.01
CA GLY A 343 3.08 -3.04 -12.99
C GLY A 343 3.76 -3.66 -14.21
N TYR A 344 2.99 -4.15 -15.20
CA TYR A 344 3.52 -4.75 -16.43
C TYR A 344 2.99 -4.01 -17.67
N ALA A 345 3.73 -4.11 -18.79
CA ALA A 345 3.24 -3.63 -20.07
C ALA A 345 1.96 -4.40 -20.43
N ARG A 346 0.95 -3.67 -20.94
CA ARG A 346 -0.33 -4.29 -21.33
C ARG A 346 -0.13 -5.33 -22.44
N SER A 347 -0.99 -6.35 -22.41
CA SER A 347 -1.17 -7.27 -23.53
C SER A 347 -1.75 -6.54 -24.76
N SER A 348 -1.44 -7.03 -25.93
CA SER A 348 -2.17 -6.69 -27.16
C SER A 348 -3.48 -7.48 -27.31
N ASP A 349 -3.76 -8.42 -26.40
CA ASP A 349 -4.87 -9.37 -26.44
C ASP A 349 -5.72 -9.29 -25.17
N ASP A 350 -6.83 -10.03 -25.12
CA ASP A 350 -7.75 -10.08 -24.00
C ASP A 350 -7.20 -10.80 -22.76
N SER A 351 -6.05 -11.44 -22.85
CA SER A 351 -5.43 -12.18 -21.75
C SER A 351 -3.97 -11.83 -21.53
N GLN A 352 -3.53 -11.95 -20.28
CA GLN A 352 -2.13 -11.83 -19.88
C GLN A 352 -1.83 -12.75 -18.70
N THR A 353 -0.69 -13.43 -18.78
CA THR A 353 -0.16 -14.26 -17.69
C THR A 353 1.23 -13.78 -17.33
N VAL A 354 1.50 -13.65 -16.05
CA VAL A 354 2.84 -13.37 -15.51
C VAL A 354 3.22 -14.49 -14.54
N PHE A 355 4.37 -15.08 -14.76
CA PHE A 355 5.03 -15.98 -13.83
C PHE A 355 6.32 -15.33 -13.32
N ARG A 356 6.54 -15.37 -12.01
CA ARG A 356 7.69 -14.75 -11.35
C ARG A 356 8.35 -15.70 -10.35
N VAL A 357 9.67 -15.72 -10.38
CA VAL A 357 10.50 -16.23 -9.28
C VAL A 357 11.35 -15.09 -8.76
N GLY A 358 11.35 -14.88 -7.46
CA GLY A 358 12.02 -13.72 -6.89
C GLY A 358 12.57 -13.92 -5.50
N PHE A 359 13.32 -12.92 -5.09
CA PHE A 359 13.99 -12.82 -3.82
C PHE A 359 13.77 -11.42 -3.25
N GLN A 360 13.45 -11.36 -1.96
CA GLN A 360 13.28 -10.09 -1.24
C GLN A 360 14.12 -10.10 0.03
N ASN A 361 14.75 -8.96 0.32
CA ASN A 361 15.40 -8.69 1.60
C ASN A 361 14.90 -7.38 2.19
N THR A 362 14.71 -7.35 3.52
CA THR A 362 14.39 -6.14 4.30
C THR A 362 15.50 -5.89 5.31
N PHE A 363 15.84 -4.65 5.54
CA PHE A 363 16.92 -4.25 6.48
C PHE A 363 16.51 -3.09 7.37
#